data_2d40997a0703374896962f34e4a745eb
#
_entry.id   2d40997a0703374896962f34e4a745eb
#
_cell.length_a   1.000
_cell.length_b   1.000
_cell.length_c   1.000
_cell.angle_alpha   90.00
_cell.angle_beta   90.00
_cell.angle_gamma   90.00
#
_symmetry.space_group_name_H-M   'P 1'
#
loop_
_entity.id
_entity.type
_entity.pdbx_description
1 polymer ?
#
loop_
_entity_poly.entity_id
_entity_poly.type
_entity_poly.pdbx_seq_one_letter_code
_entity_poly.pdbx_strand_id
1 'polypeptide(L)'
;METVSIDFGKPCRVYFMGIGGVSMSGLAEILWKEGFTVSGSDARESAFTEQLGARGIQIYIGQRRENLSSPVDYVVYTAAIHPDNPEFLEAKRLGIPMLSRAELLGQLMRCYRESIA
;
A
#
# COMPACT_ATOMS: atom_id res chain seq x y z
N MET A 1 10.06 -12.21 16.23
CA MET A 1 9.87 -11.04 15.34
C MET A 1 8.37 -10.77 15.19
N GLU A 2 7.98 -9.56 15.45
CA GLU A 2 6.57 -9.21 15.39
C GLU A 2 6.14 -8.92 13.95
N THR A 3 4.99 -9.47 13.58
CA THR A 3 4.38 -9.14 12.31
C THR A 3 3.61 -7.84 12.46
N VAL A 4 3.80 -6.93 11.51
CA VAL A 4 3.03 -5.69 11.48
C VAL A 4 1.56 -6.03 11.21
N SER A 5 0.67 -5.53 12.05
CA SER A 5 -0.76 -5.74 11.89
C SER A 5 -1.46 -4.42 11.58
N ILE A 6 -2.36 -4.45 10.61
CA ILE A 6 -3.17 -3.28 10.26
C ILE A 6 -4.56 -3.45 10.87
N ASP A 7 -5.10 -2.37 11.43
CA ASP A 7 -6.43 -2.39 12.04
C ASP A 7 -7.46 -1.94 10.99
N PHE A 8 -8.22 -2.88 10.47
CA PHE A 8 -9.23 -2.60 9.46
C PHE A 8 -10.44 -1.86 10.01
N GLY A 9 -10.60 -1.83 11.33
CA GLY A 9 -11.65 -1.05 11.97
C GLY A 9 -11.30 0.43 12.17
N LYS A 10 -10.04 0.81 11.92
CA LYS A 10 -9.56 2.18 12.05
C LYS A 10 -8.85 2.60 10.76
N PRO A 11 -9.60 3.06 9.74
CA PRO A 11 -8.98 3.48 8.49
C PRO A 11 -7.90 4.54 8.71
N CYS A 12 -6.79 4.39 8.03
CA CYS A 12 -5.64 5.28 8.15
C CYS A 12 -5.01 5.49 6.77
N ARG A 13 -3.80 6.00 6.72
CA ARG A 13 -3.11 6.29 5.47
C ARG A 13 -2.17 5.16 5.11
N VAL A 14 -2.38 4.57 3.93
CA VAL A 14 -1.58 3.44 3.46
C VAL A 14 -0.98 3.76 2.10
N TYR A 15 0.31 3.54 1.97
CA TYR A 15 1.07 3.80 0.75
C TYR A 15 1.49 2.48 0.11
N PHE A 16 1.17 2.32 -1.17
CA PHE A 16 1.49 1.09 -1.92
C PHE A 16 2.66 1.33 -2.86
N MET A 17 3.74 0.60 -2.66
CA MET A 17 4.89 0.63 -3.56
C MET A 17 4.65 -0.39 -4.68
N GLY A 18 4.51 0.08 -5.91
CA GLY A 18 4.13 -0.76 -7.03
C GLY A 18 2.62 -0.93 -7.14
N ILE A 19 1.88 0.14 -6.92
CA ILE A 19 0.41 0.12 -6.82
C ILE A 19 -0.28 -0.35 -8.10
N GLY A 20 0.40 -0.23 -9.26
CA GLY A 20 -0.16 -0.64 -10.55
C GLY A 20 -0.10 -2.13 -10.83
N GLY A 21 0.48 -2.94 -9.94
CA GLY A 21 0.47 -4.38 -10.11
C GLY A 21 -0.95 -4.95 -9.99
N VAL A 22 -1.21 -6.06 -10.66
CA VAL A 22 -2.56 -6.67 -10.67
C VAL A 22 -3.06 -6.91 -9.26
N SER A 23 -2.26 -7.57 -8.44
CA SER A 23 -2.62 -7.89 -7.06
C SER A 23 -2.66 -6.65 -6.18
N MET A 24 -1.67 -5.77 -6.33
CA MET A 24 -1.56 -4.56 -5.53
C MET A 24 -2.71 -3.59 -5.79
N SER A 25 -3.09 -3.41 -7.05
CA SER A 25 -4.20 -2.52 -7.40
C SER A 25 -5.51 -3.01 -6.80
N GLY A 26 -5.73 -4.31 -6.79
CA GLY A 26 -6.91 -4.90 -6.16
C GLY A 26 -6.97 -4.64 -4.67
N LEU A 27 -5.85 -4.83 -3.97
CA LEU A 27 -5.76 -4.58 -2.54
C LEU A 27 -5.95 -3.09 -2.23
N ALA A 28 -5.36 -2.23 -3.04
CA ALA A 28 -5.50 -0.78 -2.87
C ALA A 28 -6.96 -0.35 -2.99
N GLU A 29 -7.67 -0.90 -3.97
CA GLU A 29 -9.07 -0.61 -4.17
C GLU A 29 -9.93 -1.09 -2.99
N ILE A 30 -9.65 -2.27 -2.46
CA ILE A 30 -10.36 -2.80 -1.31
C ILE A 30 -10.20 -1.87 -0.10
N LEU A 31 -8.98 -1.45 0.20
CA LEU A 31 -8.73 -0.55 1.32
C LEU A 31 -9.40 0.81 1.09
N TRP A 32 -9.37 1.31 -0.16
CA TRP A 32 -10.02 2.57 -0.48
C TRP A 32 -11.52 2.49 -0.22
N LYS A 33 -12.16 1.39 -0.59
CA LYS A 33 -13.59 1.17 -0.33
C LYS A 33 -13.90 1.07 1.15
N GLU A 34 -12.95 0.60 1.95
CA GLU A 34 -13.11 0.50 3.41
C GLU A 34 -12.86 1.82 4.12
N GLY A 35 -12.59 2.89 3.39
CA GLY A 35 -12.41 4.21 3.96
C GLY A 35 -10.98 4.63 4.23
N PHE A 36 -10.01 3.80 3.86
CA PHE A 36 -8.60 4.15 4.01
C PHE A 36 -8.20 5.25 3.03
N THR A 37 -7.28 6.09 3.43
CA THR A 37 -6.65 7.04 2.53
C THR A 37 -5.51 6.32 1.83
N VAL A 38 -5.70 6.01 0.55
CA VAL A 38 -4.76 5.21 -0.21
C VAL A 38 -3.95 6.09 -1.15
N SER A 39 -2.66 5.82 -1.21
CA SER A 39 -1.75 6.44 -2.16
C SER A 39 -0.72 5.40 -2.58
N GLY A 40 0.05 5.71 -3.58
CA GLY A 40 1.08 4.79 -4.01
C GLY A 40 1.87 5.27 -5.21
N SER A 41 2.84 4.46 -5.60
CA SER A 41 3.70 4.75 -6.73
C SER A 41 3.85 3.54 -7.64
N ASP A 42 4.25 3.81 -8.85
CA ASP A 42 4.68 2.78 -9.77
C ASP A 42 5.74 3.37 -10.69
N ALA A 43 6.56 2.50 -11.26
CA ALA A 43 7.60 2.95 -12.19
C ALA A 43 7.00 3.45 -13.50
N ARG A 44 5.83 2.94 -13.89
CA ARG A 44 5.17 3.26 -15.15
C ARG A 44 3.67 3.40 -15.00
N GLU A 45 3.07 4.22 -15.84
CA GLU A 45 1.61 4.29 -15.94
C GLU A 45 1.07 3.01 -16.56
N SER A 46 -0.13 2.64 -16.15
CA SER A 46 -0.84 1.47 -16.65
C SER A 46 -2.33 1.71 -16.53
N ALA A 47 -3.13 0.79 -17.10
CA ALA A 47 -4.58 0.86 -16.94
C ALA A 47 -4.97 0.83 -15.46
N PHE A 48 -4.24 0.06 -14.64
CA PHE A 48 -4.52 -0.02 -13.21
C PHE A 48 -4.26 1.30 -12.49
N THR A 49 -3.12 1.97 -12.80
CA THR A 49 -2.83 3.25 -12.16
C THR A 49 -3.84 4.31 -12.58
N GLU A 50 -4.28 4.29 -13.84
CA GLU A 50 -5.28 5.23 -14.33
C GLU A 50 -6.63 5.02 -13.65
N GLN A 51 -7.06 3.78 -13.50
CA GLN A 51 -8.32 3.47 -12.83
C GLN A 51 -8.30 3.91 -11.37
N LEU A 52 -7.22 3.65 -10.66
CA LEU A 52 -7.08 4.05 -9.27
C LEU A 52 -7.06 5.57 -9.12
N GLY A 53 -6.32 6.24 -10.01
CA GLY A 53 -6.28 7.71 -10.01
C GLY A 53 -7.64 8.33 -10.26
N ALA A 54 -8.45 7.72 -11.12
CA ALA A 54 -9.81 8.20 -11.42
C ALA A 54 -10.73 8.11 -10.20
N ARG A 55 -10.42 7.25 -9.24
CA ARG A 55 -11.20 7.14 -7.99
C ARG A 55 -10.77 8.16 -6.95
N GLY A 56 -9.72 8.93 -7.21
CA GLY A 56 -9.19 9.92 -6.28
C GLY A 56 -8.00 9.43 -5.46
N ILE A 57 -7.46 8.26 -5.77
CA ILE A 57 -6.26 7.75 -5.12
C ILE A 57 -5.05 8.49 -5.67
N GLN A 58 -4.19 8.99 -4.78
CA GLN A 58 -2.99 9.73 -5.16
C GLN A 58 -1.96 8.76 -5.75
N ILE A 59 -1.64 8.92 -7.03
CA ILE A 59 -0.68 8.07 -7.73
C ILE A 59 0.54 8.90 -8.13
N TYR A 60 1.73 8.37 -7.82
CA TYR A 60 3.00 8.95 -8.25
C TYR A 60 3.64 8.03 -9.28
N ILE A 61 4.00 8.56 -10.42
CA ILE A 61 4.74 7.81 -11.42
C ILE A 61 6.22 8.13 -11.22
N GLY A 62 7.01 7.09 -10.96
CA GLY A 62 8.39 7.21 -10.54
C GLY A 62 8.51 7.04 -9.04
N GLN A 63 9.39 6.16 -8.62
CA GLN A 63 9.58 5.87 -7.19
C GLN A 63 10.69 6.76 -6.64
N ARG A 64 10.31 7.65 -5.72
CA ARG A 64 11.20 8.65 -5.13
C ARG A 64 10.91 8.78 -3.65
N ARG A 65 11.95 9.06 -2.87
CA ARG A 65 11.78 9.28 -1.42
C ARG A 65 10.82 10.42 -1.12
N GLU A 66 10.77 11.43 -1.98
CA GLU A 66 9.90 12.60 -1.80
C GLU A 66 8.42 12.23 -1.83
N ASN A 67 8.07 11.09 -2.41
CA ASN A 67 6.69 10.59 -2.43
C ASN A 67 6.20 10.27 -1.01
N LEU A 68 7.11 10.06 -0.08
CA LEU A 68 6.79 9.79 1.33
C LEU A 68 6.91 11.03 2.21
N SER A 69 6.91 12.23 1.63
CA SER A 69 6.99 13.47 2.39
C SER A 69 5.71 13.77 3.18
N SER A 70 4.57 13.25 2.73
CA SER A 70 3.32 13.36 3.48
C SER A 70 3.21 12.23 4.50
N PRO A 71 2.50 12.44 5.62
CA PRO A 71 2.37 11.36 6.62
C PRO A 71 1.72 10.11 6.05
N VAL A 72 2.29 8.96 6.39
CA VAL A 72 1.81 7.63 5.99
C VAL A 72 1.87 6.73 7.21
N ASP A 73 0.83 5.95 7.44
CA ASP A 73 0.76 5.07 8.60
C ASP A 73 1.33 3.68 8.32
N TYR A 74 1.16 3.20 7.08
CA TYR A 74 1.69 1.88 6.67
C TYR A 74 2.16 1.95 5.23
N VAL A 75 3.19 1.17 4.92
CA VAL A 75 3.67 0.97 3.56
C VAL A 75 3.48 -0.48 3.18
N VAL A 76 2.91 -0.73 2.00
CA VAL A 76 2.75 -2.08 1.46
C VAL A 76 3.68 -2.22 0.26
N TYR A 77 4.42 -3.32 0.22
CA TYR A 77 5.41 -3.56 -0.82
C TYR A 77 5.31 -5.01 -1.33
N THR A 78 5.96 -5.27 -2.46
CA THR A 78 6.02 -6.63 -3.03
C THR A 78 7.44 -7.14 -2.99
N ALA A 79 7.59 -8.46 -3.19
CA ALA A 79 8.91 -9.08 -3.26
C ALA A 79 9.75 -8.55 -4.44
N ALA A 80 9.12 -7.91 -5.43
CA ALA A 80 9.82 -7.33 -6.57
C ALA A 80 10.56 -6.03 -6.23
N ILE A 81 10.27 -5.44 -5.08
CA ILE A 81 10.94 -4.20 -4.66
C ILE A 81 12.36 -4.52 -4.18
N HIS A 82 13.34 -3.82 -4.73
CA HIS A 82 14.72 -3.99 -4.31
C HIS A 82 14.96 -3.31 -2.97
N PRO A 83 15.86 -3.89 -2.13
CA PRO A 83 16.18 -3.26 -0.83
C PRO A 83 16.76 -1.85 -0.93
N ASP A 84 17.33 -1.50 -2.08
CA ASP A 84 17.91 -0.17 -2.30
C ASP A 84 16.93 0.80 -2.98
N ASN A 85 15.67 0.41 -3.14
CA ASN A 85 14.64 1.29 -3.68
C ASN A 85 14.53 2.53 -2.80
N PRO A 86 14.51 3.75 -3.37
CA PRO A 86 14.51 4.97 -2.57
C PRO A 86 13.31 5.10 -1.64
N GLU A 87 12.14 4.63 -2.05
CA GLU A 87 10.95 4.66 -1.18
C GLU A 87 11.07 3.65 -0.05
N PHE A 88 11.60 2.48 -0.34
CA PHE A 88 11.81 1.45 0.68
C PHE A 88 12.79 1.92 1.75
N LEU A 89 13.90 2.53 1.33
CA LEU A 89 14.88 3.10 2.24
C LEU A 89 14.29 4.24 3.07
N GLU A 90 13.51 5.11 2.44
CA GLU A 90 12.89 6.23 3.14
C GLU A 90 11.87 5.75 4.16
N ALA A 91 11.06 4.75 3.83
CA ALA A 91 10.10 4.18 4.79
C ALA A 91 10.82 3.63 6.01
N LYS A 92 11.95 2.94 5.79
CA LYS A 92 12.77 2.44 6.90
C LYS A 92 13.34 3.57 7.74
N ARG A 93 13.86 4.61 7.08
CA ARG A 93 14.43 5.77 7.76
C ARG A 93 13.40 6.46 8.64
N LEU A 94 12.18 6.57 8.16
CA LEU A 94 11.08 7.22 8.87
C LEU A 94 10.44 6.32 9.92
N GLY A 95 10.81 5.03 9.95
CA GLY A 95 10.23 4.10 10.91
C GLY A 95 8.79 3.71 10.61
N ILE A 96 8.36 3.85 9.37
CA ILE A 96 6.99 3.51 8.99
C ILE A 96 6.83 1.99 8.98
N PRO A 97 5.78 1.45 9.64
CA PRO A 97 5.51 0.01 9.58
C PRO A 97 5.28 -0.45 8.14
N MET A 98 5.93 -1.55 7.76
CA MET A 98 5.86 -2.08 6.40
C MET A 98 5.29 -3.49 6.39
N LEU A 99 4.39 -3.73 5.42
CA LEU A 99 3.77 -5.03 5.19
C LEU A 99 4.08 -5.47 3.77
N SER A 100 4.37 -6.75 3.59
CA SER A 100 4.40 -7.29 2.25
C SER A 100 2.95 -7.44 1.74
N ARG A 101 2.82 -7.54 0.41
CA ARG A 101 1.52 -7.80 -0.20
C ARG A 101 0.87 -9.07 0.39
N ALA A 102 1.67 -10.13 0.55
CA ALA A 102 1.16 -11.38 1.08
C ALA A 102 0.68 -11.24 2.52
N GLU A 103 1.39 -10.47 3.34
CA GLU A 103 0.99 -10.22 4.73
C GLU A 103 -0.32 -9.44 4.80
N LEU A 104 -0.46 -8.41 3.96
CA LEU A 104 -1.70 -7.64 3.92
C LEU A 104 -2.86 -8.51 3.47
N LEU A 105 -2.67 -9.29 2.41
CA LEU A 105 -3.72 -10.19 1.91
C LEU A 105 -4.16 -11.19 2.97
N GLY A 106 -3.20 -11.79 3.68
CA GLY A 106 -3.52 -12.74 4.74
C GLY A 106 -4.34 -12.12 5.86
N GLN A 107 -4.00 -10.91 6.27
CA GLN A 107 -4.74 -10.21 7.32
C GLN A 107 -6.14 -9.83 6.85
N LEU A 108 -6.26 -9.36 5.61
CA LEU A 108 -7.54 -8.99 5.03
C LEU A 108 -8.47 -10.18 4.93
N MET A 109 -7.96 -11.33 4.49
CA MET A 109 -8.74 -12.56 4.40
C MET A 109 -9.25 -13.02 5.77
N ARG A 110 -8.42 -12.92 6.80
CA ARG A 110 -8.84 -13.24 8.16
C ARG A 110 -9.95 -12.31 8.64
N CYS A 111 -9.81 -11.02 8.33
CA CYS A 111 -10.81 -10.03 8.70
C CYS A 111 -12.18 -10.35 8.09
N TYR A 112 -12.21 -10.67 6.81
CA TYR A 112 -13.45 -11.03 6.13
C TYR A 112 -14.03 -12.33 6.65
N ARG A 113 -13.19 -13.30 6.97
CA ARG A 113 -13.65 -14.59 7.51
C ARG A 113 -14.30 -14.39 8.88
N GLU A 114 -13.73 -13.56 9.73
CA GLU A 114 -14.27 -13.28 11.04
C GLU A 114 -15.58 -12.52 10.97
N SER A 115 -15.72 -11.60 10.03
CA SER A 115 -16.93 -10.80 9.91
C SER A 115 -18.11 -11.60 9.35
N ILE A 116 -17.86 -12.72 8.68
CA ILE A 116 -18.89 -13.60 8.12
C ILE A 116 -19.40 -14.59 9.18
N ALA A 117 -18.57 -14.89 10.16
CA ALA A 117 -18.88 -15.89 11.19
C ALA A 117 -20.08 -15.48 12.14
#